data_071e1e1ff8276d1962e45224d4057be5
#
_entry.id   071e1e1ff8276d1962e45224d4057be5
#
_cell.length_a   1.000
_cell.length_b   1.000
_cell.length_c   1.000
_cell.angle_alpha   90.00
_cell.angle_beta   90.00
_cell.angle_gamma   90.00
#
_symmetry.space_group_name_H-M   'P 1'
#
loop_
_entity.id
_entity.type
_entity.pdbx_description
1 polymer ?
#
loop_
_entity_poly.entity_id
_entity_poly.type
_entity_poly.pdbx_seq_one_letter_code
_entity_poly.pdbx_strand_id
1 'polypeptide(L)'
;MRSFVFNCLFWSLSAVFALLCYILAWLPWRTALIGGMVAYCRTIRATLRWIAGIKVEYRGEIPRNQPVIIAAKHQSYADGPMMMAAIGDINFVIGNAIEKFPLINRIVRESGATMVNTQGNTKAPGALEESIRRSQNEGRPVLIYPEGGLSPVGETWRYRKGVYKLYETLDRPVIPAATNMGLRWQQEAWHKSPGVAVIEFLDPIPPGLPRENFMQSLETAIETRCRALENEGRPALETAS
;
A
#
# COMPACT_ATOMS: atom_id res chain seq x y z
N MET A 1 9.44 13.86 -21.97
CA MET A 1 10.44 14.54 -21.11
C MET A 1 10.12 14.44 -19.62
N ARG A 2 8.91 14.81 -19.15
CA ARG A 2 8.54 14.72 -17.70
C ARG A 2 8.77 13.34 -17.08
N SER A 3 8.34 12.26 -17.74
CA SER A 3 8.51 10.90 -17.21
C SER A 3 9.98 10.50 -17.08
N PHE A 4 10.83 10.92 -18.01
CA PHE A 4 12.27 10.66 -17.93
C PHE A 4 12.89 11.35 -16.70
N VAL A 5 12.65 12.66 -16.53
CA VAL A 5 13.14 13.42 -15.38
C VAL A 5 12.63 12.84 -14.08
N PHE A 6 11.33 12.49 -14.03
CA PHE A 6 10.74 11.84 -12.87
C PHE A 6 11.43 10.51 -12.54
N ASN A 7 11.65 9.63 -13.52
CA ASN A 7 12.27 8.34 -13.29
C ASN A 7 13.73 8.48 -12.80
N CYS A 8 14.50 9.40 -13.37
CA CYS A 8 15.85 9.69 -12.87
C CYS A 8 15.84 10.15 -11.41
N LEU A 9 14.95 11.10 -11.07
CA LEU A 9 14.81 11.59 -9.70
C LEU A 9 14.27 10.49 -8.75
N PHE A 10 13.28 9.71 -9.19
CA PHE A 10 12.74 8.61 -8.41
C PHE A 10 13.81 7.60 -8.00
N TRP A 11 14.62 7.13 -8.95
CA TRP A 11 15.67 6.17 -8.64
C TRP A 11 16.81 6.76 -7.81
N SER A 12 17.21 8.00 -8.09
CA SER A 12 18.25 8.69 -7.30
C SER A 12 17.79 8.93 -5.86
N LEU A 13 16.57 9.45 -5.66
CA LEU A 13 15.99 9.65 -4.33
C LEU A 13 15.80 8.32 -3.61
N SER A 14 15.32 7.28 -4.32
CA SER A 14 15.16 5.95 -3.73
C SER A 14 16.50 5.39 -3.23
N ALA A 15 17.58 5.54 -3.99
CA ALA A 15 18.90 5.11 -3.56
C ALA A 15 19.41 5.89 -2.34
N VAL A 16 19.27 7.22 -2.33
CA VAL A 16 19.69 8.08 -1.21
C VAL A 16 18.91 7.75 0.06
N PHE A 17 17.57 7.69 -0.04
CA PHE A 17 16.74 7.39 1.12
C PHE A 17 16.86 5.93 1.59
N ALA A 18 17.09 4.98 0.67
CA ALA A 18 17.35 3.60 1.05
C ALA A 18 18.65 3.50 1.87
N LEU A 19 19.71 4.20 1.47
CA LEU A 19 20.95 4.24 2.25
C LEU A 19 20.73 4.91 3.60
N LEU A 20 20.05 6.05 3.64
CA LEU A 20 19.72 6.75 4.88
C LEU A 20 18.89 5.86 5.82
N CYS A 21 17.80 5.28 5.33
CA CYS A 21 16.95 4.40 6.12
C CYS A 21 17.68 3.12 6.55
N TYR A 22 18.60 2.61 5.73
CA TYR A 22 19.44 1.49 6.11
C TYR A 22 20.35 1.82 7.30
N ILE A 23 20.97 3.01 7.31
CA ILE A 23 21.76 3.50 8.45
C ILE A 23 20.86 3.65 9.68
N LEU A 24 19.68 4.28 9.53
CA LEU A 24 18.72 4.44 10.61
C LEU A 24 18.21 3.09 11.18
N ALA A 25 18.14 2.04 10.36
CA ALA A 25 17.76 0.69 10.77
C ALA A 25 18.81 -0.03 11.65
N TRP A 26 20.00 0.54 11.83
CA TRP A 26 21.00 0.06 12.78
C TRP A 26 20.90 0.77 14.14
N LEU A 27 20.13 1.84 14.23
CA LEU A 27 19.93 2.59 15.46
C LEU A 27 18.73 2.04 16.24
N PRO A 28 18.75 2.11 17.58
CA PRO A 28 17.65 1.60 18.41
C PRO A 28 16.37 2.48 18.33
N TRP A 29 16.35 3.46 17.48
CA TRP A 29 15.27 4.46 17.37
C TRP A 29 14.37 4.19 16.17
N ARG A 30 13.43 3.27 16.33
CA ARG A 30 12.46 2.95 15.28
C ARG A 30 11.73 4.20 14.76
N THR A 31 11.44 5.17 15.63
CA THR A 31 10.78 6.43 15.24
C THR A 31 11.58 7.24 14.23
N ALA A 32 12.91 7.25 14.32
CA ALA A 32 13.78 7.91 13.35
C ALA A 32 13.72 7.20 11.99
N LEU A 33 13.74 5.86 11.99
CA LEU A 33 13.58 5.07 10.76
C LEU A 33 12.22 5.35 10.10
N ILE A 34 11.13 5.30 10.84
CA ILE A 34 9.78 5.63 10.33
C ILE A 34 9.74 7.07 9.81
N GLY A 35 10.35 8.02 10.53
CA GLY A 35 10.48 9.42 10.07
C GLY A 35 11.18 9.53 8.72
N GLY A 36 12.28 8.82 8.52
CA GLY A 36 13.00 8.73 7.25
C GLY A 36 12.16 8.13 6.12
N MET A 37 11.46 7.02 6.40
CA MET A 37 10.56 6.39 5.43
C MET A 37 9.40 7.31 5.03
N VAL A 38 8.77 7.98 5.99
CA VAL A 38 7.69 8.94 5.73
C VAL A 38 8.20 10.14 4.93
N ALA A 39 9.40 10.65 5.26
CA ALA A 39 10.03 11.73 4.51
C ALA A 39 10.26 11.34 3.05
N TYR A 40 10.79 10.13 2.80
CA TYR A 40 10.90 9.57 1.46
C TYR A 40 9.55 9.56 0.73
N CYS A 41 8.52 8.98 1.33
CA CYS A 41 7.20 8.86 0.71
C CYS A 41 6.58 10.24 0.38
N ARG A 42 6.75 11.22 1.27
CA ARG A 42 6.31 12.61 1.04
C ARG A 42 7.10 13.29 -0.07
N THR A 43 8.40 13.04 -0.15
CA THR A 43 9.25 13.54 -1.24
C THR A 43 8.81 12.95 -2.57
N ILE A 44 8.55 11.64 -2.65
CA ILE A 44 8.01 11.01 -3.87
C ILE A 44 6.65 11.61 -4.24
N ARG A 45 5.76 11.86 -3.29
CA ARG A 45 4.48 12.54 -3.56
C ARG A 45 4.67 13.94 -4.14
N ALA A 46 5.66 14.69 -3.63
CA ALA A 46 5.99 16.00 -4.17
C ALA A 46 6.55 15.92 -5.60
N THR A 47 7.46 14.97 -5.87
CA THR A 47 8.00 14.76 -7.23
C THR A 47 6.93 14.28 -8.22
N LEU A 48 5.99 13.43 -7.79
CA LEU A 48 4.82 13.06 -8.60
C LEU A 48 4.04 14.30 -9.01
N ARG A 49 3.74 15.19 -8.06
CA ARG A 49 2.97 16.41 -8.33
C ARG A 49 3.71 17.38 -9.26
N TRP A 50 4.93 17.73 -8.92
CA TRP A 50 5.62 18.84 -9.57
C TRP A 50 6.37 18.44 -10.84
N ILE A 51 6.85 17.21 -10.93
CA ILE A 51 7.63 16.72 -12.08
C ILE A 51 6.76 15.88 -13.01
N ALA A 52 6.10 14.84 -12.50
CA ALA A 52 5.26 13.97 -13.32
C ALA A 52 3.88 14.60 -13.65
N GLY A 53 3.45 15.62 -12.89
CA GLY A 53 2.14 16.24 -13.06
C GLY A 53 0.98 15.40 -12.50
N ILE A 54 1.28 14.49 -11.54
CA ILE A 54 0.29 13.61 -10.92
C ILE A 54 -0.06 14.15 -9.54
N LYS A 55 -1.28 14.64 -9.37
CA LYS A 55 -1.82 15.08 -8.07
C LYS A 55 -2.47 13.89 -7.37
N VAL A 56 -1.96 13.52 -6.20
CA VAL A 56 -2.59 12.47 -5.37
C VAL A 56 -3.58 13.11 -4.41
N GLU A 57 -4.85 12.71 -4.54
CA GLU A 57 -5.95 13.11 -3.65
C GLU A 57 -6.33 11.96 -2.73
N TYR A 58 -6.62 12.31 -1.48
CA TYR A 58 -7.15 11.36 -0.49
C TYR A 58 -8.59 11.72 -0.19
N ARG A 59 -9.48 10.72 -0.22
CA ARG A 59 -10.91 10.85 0.11
C ARG A 59 -11.26 9.94 1.26
N GLY A 60 -12.30 10.26 2.01
CA GLY A 60 -12.68 9.56 3.22
C GLY A 60 -11.80 9.90 4.43
N GLU A 61 -12.03 9.24 5.54
CA GLU A 61 -11.28 9.45 6.77
C GLU A 61 -9.95 8.67 6.73
N ILE A 62 -8.82 9.39 6.86
CA ILE A 62 -7.50 8.76 6.86
C ILE A 62 -7.25 8.15 8.24
N PRO A 63 -7.07 6.82 8.35
CA PRO A 63 -6.95 6.12 9.64
C PRO A 63 -5.55 6.26 10.23
N ARG A 64 -5.25 7.40 10.85
CA ARG A 64 -3.97 7.64 11.50
C ARG A 64 -4.01 7.17 12.95
N ASN A 65 -2.96 6.47 13.40
CA ASN A 65 -2.81 6.02 14.79
C ASN A 65 -4.04 5.26 15.32
N GLN A 66 -4.71 4.52 14.45
CA GLN A 66 -5.88 3.72 14.80
C GLN A 66 -5.55 2.23 14.63
N PRO A 67 -5.98 1.36 15.54
CA PRO A 67 -5.77 -0.08 15.45
C PRO A 67 -6.76 -0.73 14.47
N VAL A 68 -6.65 -0.41 13.19
CA VAL A 68 -7.51 -0.93 12.10
C VAL A 68 -6.69 -1.72 11.09
N ILE A 69 -7.37 -2.50 10.27
CA ILE A 69 -6.80 -3.12 9.09
C ILE A 69 -7.22 -2.28 7.87
N ILE A 70 -6.30 -1.91 7.02
CA ILE A 70 -6.58 -1.29 5.73
C ILE A 70 -6.39 -2.35 4.67
N ALA A 71 -7.44 -2.70 3.96
CA ALA A 71 -7.39 -3.60 2.82
C ALA A 71 -7.53 -2.77 1.53
N ALA A 72 -6.44 -2.66 0.77
CA ALA A 72 -6.37 -1.73 -0.35
C ALA A 72 -6.20 -2.43 -1.70
N LYS A 73 -6.79 -1.86 -2.74
CA LYS A 73 -6.47 -2.19 -4.14
C LYS A 73 -5.00 -1.90 -4.43
N HIS A 74 -4.35 -2.74 -5.25
CA HIS A 74 -2.94 -2.58 -5.59
C HIS A 74 -2.73 -2.52 -7.11
N GLN A 75 -2.56 -1.32 -7.66
CA GLN A 75 -2.43 -1.08 -9.11
C GLN A 75 -1.10 -0.41 -9.49
N SER A 76 -0.33 0.10 -8.52
CA SER A 76 0.84 0.92 -8.79
C SER A 76 1.94 0.74 -7.75
N TYR A 77 3.20 0.89 -8.17
CA TYR A 77 4.32 1.01 -7.23
C TYR A 77 4.20 2.22 -6.28
N ALA A 78 3.35 3.20 -6.63
CA ALA A 78 3.11 4.36 -5.78
C ALA A 78 2.15 4.06 -4.61
N ASP A 79 1.33 3.00 -4.65
CA ASP A 79 0.28 2.77 -3.66
C ASP A 79 0.84 2.72 -2.23
N GLY A 80 1.84 1.90 -1.97
CA GLY A 80 2.46 1.79 -0.66
C GLY A 80 3.07 3.12 -0.17
N PRO A 81 3.94 3.76 -0.95
CA PRO A 81 4.47 5.08 -0.61
C PRO A 81 3.40 6.15 -0.38
N MET A 82 2.32 6.18 -1.16
CA MET A 82 1.25 7.16 -0.97
C MET A 82 0.42 6.87 0.28
N MET A 83 0.17 5.60 0.61
CA MET A 83 -0.46 5.21 1.87
C MET A 83 0.40 5.67 3.06
N MET A 84 1.70 5.42 3.05
CA MET A 84 2.60 5.85 4.12
C MET A 84 2.73 7.37 4.21
N ALA A 85 2.74 8.08 3.08
CA ALA A 85 2.77 9.55 3.07
C ALA A 85 1.53 10.18 3.72
N ALA A 86 0.36 9.52 3.62
CA ALA A 86 -0.90 9.98 4.21
C ALA A 86 -1.06 9.60 5.68
N ILE A 87 -0.76 8.35 6.01
CA ILE A 87 -1.07 7.75 7.32
C ILE A 87 0.08 7.94 8.30
N GLY A 88 1.32 7.83 7.84
CA GLY A 88 2.52 7.87 8.69
C GLY A 88 3.01 6.49 9.08
N ASP A 89 3.03 6.18 10.38
CA ASP A 89 3.47 4.87 10.87
C ASP A 89 2.42 3.80 10.59
N ILE A 90 2.73 2.92 9.67
CA ILE A 90 1.86 1.84 9.20
C ILE A 90 2.60 0.51 9.19
N ASN A 91 1.93 -0.54 9.60
CA ASN A 91 2.44 -1.90 9.52
C ASN A 91 2.06 -2.51 8.16
N PHE A 92 3.03 -2.66 7.28
CA PHE A 92 2.82 -3.30 5.98
C PHE A 92 2.84 -4.82 6.10
N VAL A 93 1.87 -5.48 5.50
CA VAL A 93 1.92 -6.92 5.26
C VAL A 93 2.67 -7.17 3.96
N ILE A 94 3.87 -7.73 4.06
CA ILE A 94 4.81 -7.88 2.93
C ILE A 94 5.17 -9.35 2.72
N GLY A 95 5.17 -9.78 1.47
CA GLY A 95 5.62 -11.13 1.09
C GLY A 95 7.13 -11.32 1.23
N ASN A 96 7.54 -12.55 1.54
CA ASN A 96 8.95 -12.92 1.75
C ASN A 96 9.87 -12.74 0.52
N ALA A 97 9.36 -12.39 -0.65
CA ALA A 97 10.19 -12.05 -1.82
C ALA A 97 11.17 -10.89 -1.55
N ILE A 98 10.87 -10.02 -0.58
CA ILE A 98 11.73 -8.91 -0.17
C ILE A 98 13.07 -9.39 0.45
N GLU A 99 13.13 -10.63 0.92
CA GLU A 99 14.36 -11.22 1.51
C GLU A 99 15.51 -11.31 0.51
N LYS A 100 15.21 -11.28 -0.79
CA LYS A 100 16.22 -11.23 -1.86
C LYS A 100 17.00 -9.91 -1.89
N PHE A 101 16.51 -8.86 -1.23
CA PHE A 101 17.09 -7.53 -1.19
C PHE A 101 17.55 -7.18 0.24
N PRO A 102 18.78 -7.54 0.65
CA PRO A 102 19.22 -7.47 2.05
C PRO A 102 19.06 -6.09 2.68
N LEU A 103 19.38 -5.01 1.95
CA LEU A 103 19.24 -3.63 2.40
C LEU A 103 17.78 -3.29 2.73
N ILE A 104 16.88 -3.57 1.78
CA ILE A 104 15.45 -3.28 1.93
C ILE A 104 14.81 -4.20 2.98
N ASN A 105 15.20 -5.49 2.99
CA ASN A 105 14.71 -6.44 3.98
C ASN A 105 15.00 -5.98 5.42
N ARG A 106 16.19 -5.44 5.69
CA ARG A 106 16.50 -4.89 7.00
C ARG A 106 15.62 -3.69 7.34
N ILE A 107 15.50 -2.70 6.45
CA ILE A 107 14.62 -1.54 6.66
C ILE A 107 13.20 -1.97 7.00
N VAL A 108 12.65 -2.90 6.20
CA VAL A 108 11.28 -3.41 6.36
C VAL A 108 11.10 -4.14 7.69
N ARG A 109 12.05 -5.00 8.09
CA ARG A 109 11.99 -5.71 9.38
C ARG A 109 12.06 -4.76 10.56
N GLU A 110 13.00 -3.84 10.55
CA GLU A 110 13.18 -2.85 11.65
C GLU A 110 12.03 -1.83 11.71
N SER A 111 11.33 -1.59 10.60
CA SER A 111 10.09 -0.81 10.61
C SER A 111 8.92 -1.54 11.32
N GLY A 112 9.07 -2.83 11.60
CA GLY A 112 8.05 -3.67 12.22
C GLY A 112 6.96 -4.11 11.24
N ALA A 113 7.28 -4.31 9.95
CA ALA A 113 6.36 -4.86 8.97
C ALA A 113 6.04 -6.34 9.26
N THR A 114 4.83 -6.75 8.93
CA THR A 114 4.38 -8.14 9.03
C THR A 114 4.83 -8.93 7.82
N MET A 115 5.76 -9.85 8.01
CA MET A 115 6.27 -10.70 6.93
C MET A 115 5.38 -11.92 6.75
N VAL A 116 4.90 -12.15 5.51
CA VAL A 116 4.08 -13.32 5.16
C VAL A 116 4.78 -14.20 4.14
N ASN A 117 4.63 -15.51 4.29
CA ASN A 117 5.17 -16.45 3.31
C ASN A 117 4.18 -16.62 2.15
N THR A 118 4.53 -16.08 0.98
CA THR A 118 3.71 -16.17 -0.23
C THR A 118 4.07 -17.36 -1.13
N GLN A 119 5.18 -18.06 -0.85
CA GLN A 119 5.71 -19.13 -1.70
C GLN A 119 5.44 -20.54 -1.17
N GLY A 120 4.65 -20.69 -0.10
CA GLY A 120 4.27 -22.00 0.46
C GLY A 120 5.41 -22.76 1.18
N ASN A 121 6.61 -22.23 1.23
CA ASN A 121 7.77 -22.85 1.86
C ASN A 121 7.90 -22.34 3.30
N THR A 122 7.26 -22.99 4.24
CA THR A 122 7.26 -22.65 5.68
C THR A 122 8.61 -23.01 6.30
N LYS A 123 9.60 -22.10 6.17
CA LYS A 123 10.88 -22.24 6.90
C LYS A 123 10.73 -22.00 8.42
N ALA A 124 9.64 -21.41 8.86
CA ALA A 124 9.33 -21.18 10.27
C ALA A 124 7.82 -21.27 10.50
N PRO A 125 7.27 -22.42 10.92
CA PRO A 125 5.90 -22.52 11.41
C PRO A 125 5.71 -21.51 12.55
N GLY A 126 4.62 -20.72 12.53
CA GLY A 126 4.32 -19.73 13.57
C GLY A 126 4.87 -18.32 13.34
N ALA A 127 5.71 -18.07 12.34
CA ALA A 127 6.25 -16.73 12.07
C ALA A 127 5.16 -15.71 11.69
N LEU A 128 4.12 -16.14 10.99
CA LEU A 128 2.97 -15.29 10.67
C LEU A 128 2.16 -14.99 11.93
N GLU A 129 1.86 -16.00 12.72
CA GLU A 129 1.11 -15.88 13.98
C GLU A 129 1.84 -14.96 14.96
N GLU A 130 3.15 -15.08 15.10
CA GLU A 130 3.97 -14.21 15.95
C GLU A 130 3.96 -12.76 15.44
N SER A 131 4.06 -12.57 14.12
CA SER A 131 4.00 -11.24 13.49
C SER A 131 2.62 -10.60 13.68
N ILE A 132 1.54 -11.37 13.55
CA ILE A 132 0.16 -10.91 13.80
C ILE A 132 -0.01 -10.58 15.29
N ARG A 133 0.46 -11.44 16.20
CA ARG A 133 0.38 -11.23 17.65
C ARG A 133 1.12 -9.95 18.07
N ARG A 134 2.27 -9.67 17.47
CA ARG A 134 2.98 -8.41 17.68
C ARG A 134 2.12 -7.22 17.24
N SER A 135 1.47 -7.33 16.09
CA SER A 135 0.56 -6.30 15.58
C SER A 135 -0.67 -6.07 16.46
N GLN A 136 -1.13 -7.09 17.21
CA GLN A 136 -2.26 -6.93 18.16
C GLN A 136 -1.96 -5.92 19.26
N ASN A 137 -0.71 -5.86 19.71
CA ASN A 137 -0.28 -4.94 20.78
C ASN A 137 0.08 -3.55 20.27
N GLU A 138 0.13 -3.36 18.94
CA GLU A 138 0.47 -2.08 18.34
C GLU A 138 -0.80 -1.29 17.99
N GLY A 139 -0.86 -0.03 18.43
CA GLY A 139 -1.99 0.88 18.14
C GLY A 139 -2.00 1.46 16.72
N ARG A 140 -1.15 0.96 15.82
CA ARG A 140 -1.01 1.46 14.45
C ARG A 140 -1.82 0.65 13.42
N PRO A 141 -2.19 1.26 12.28
CA PRO A 141 -2.91 0.54 11.22
C PRO A 141 -2.04 -0.56 10.59
N VAL A 142 -2.69 -1.62 10.12
CA VAL A 142 -2.07 -2.71 9.34
C VAL A 142 -2.57 -2.62 7.91
N LEU A 143 -1.67 -2.46 6.94
CA LEU A 143 -2.01 -2.40 5.52
C LEU A 143 -1.74 -3.74 4.83
N ILE A 144 -2.77 -4.25 4.19
CA ILE A 144 -2.68 -5.44 3.34
C ILE A 144 -3.26 -5.16 1.95
N TYR A 145 -2.61 -5.72 0.94
CA TYR A 145 -3.13 -5.77 -0.43
C TYR A 145 -3.71 -7.18 -0.67
N PRO A 146 -5.05 -7.36 -0.64
CA PRO A 146 -5.66 -8.68 -0.62
C PRO A 146 -5.44 -9.48 -1.90
N GLU A 147 -5.15 -8.83 -3.02
CA GLU A 147 -4.79 -9.46 -4.29
C GLU A 147 -3.41 -10.15 -4.24
N GLY A 148 -2.52 -9.65 -3.38
CA GLY A 148 -1.17 -10.17 -3.18
C GLY A 148 -0.22 -9.92 -4.36
N GLY A 149 -0.54 -8.96 -5.20
CA GLY A 149 0.25 -8.47 -6.31
C GLY A 149 -0.39 -7.24 -6.95
N LEU A 150 0.31 -6.62 -7.89
CA LEU A 150 -0.16 -5.44 -8.64
C LEU A 150 -1.11 -5.88 -9.74
N SER A 151 -2.40 -5.58 -9.62
CA SER A 151 -3.39 -5.84 -10.65
C SER A 151 -3.44 -4.74 -11.70
N PRO A 152 -3.54 -5.06 -12.99
CA PRO A 152 -3.76 -4.05 -14.02
C PRO A 152 -5.06 -3.27 -13.80
N VAL A 153 -5.09 -2.04 -14.33
CA VAL A 153 -6.29 -1.21 -14.31
C VAL A 153 -7.43 -1.89 -15.05
N GLY A 154 -8.61 -1.94 -14.43
CA GLY A 154 -9.82 -2.58 -14.97
C GLY A 154 -9.90 -4.09 -14.71
N GLU A 155 -8.86 -4.68 -14.12
CA GLU A 155 -8.88 -6.10 -13.73
C GLU A 155 -9.23 -6.27 -12.26
N THR A 156 -9.93 -7.36 -11.97
CA THR A 156 -10.20 -7.84 -10.61
C THR A 156 -9.49 -9.17 -10.41
N TRP A 157 -8.53 -9.20 -9.49
CA TRP A 157 -7.87 -10.42 -9.11
C TRP A 157 -8.53 -11.02 -7.87
N ARG A 158 -8.52 -12.35 -7.78
CA ARG A 158 -9.07 -13.05 -6.64
C ARG A 158 -8.37 -12.65 -5.35
N TYR A 159 -9.13 -12.22 -4.35
CA TYR A 159 -8.61 -11.90 -3.02
C TYR A 159 -8.13 -13.14 -2.28
N ARG A 160 -6.93 -13.06 -1.72
CA ARG A 160 -6.31 -14.18 -1.01
C ARG A 160 -6.90 -14.33 0.39
N LYS A 161 -6.97 -15.58 0.86
CA LYS A 161 -7.49 -15.93 2.19
C LYS A 161 -6.76 -15.27 3.36
N GLY A 162 -5.56 -14.78 3.13
CA GLY A 162 -4.72 -14.14 4.15
C GLY A 162 -5.35 -12.88 4.76
N VAL A 163 -6.16 -12.12 4.00
CA VAL A 163 -6.85 -10.95 4.53
C VAL A 163 -7.91 -11.33 5.57
N TYR A 164 -8.64 -12.44 5.34
CA TYR A 164 -9.60 -12.94 6.32
C TYR A 164 -8.90 -13.48 7.57
N LYS A 165 -7.79 -14.21 7.43
CA LYS A 165 -7.02 -14.69 8.58
C LYS A 165 -6.52 -13.52 9.44
N LEU A 166 -6.07 -12.44 8.81
CA LEU A 166 -5.65 -11.23 9.51
C LEU A 166 -6.82 -10.56 10.26
N TYR A 167 -7.98 -10.43 9.59
CA TYR A 167 -9.22 -9.88 10.13
C TYR A 167 -9.71 -10.67 11.35
N GLU A 168 -9.83 -12.00 11.23
CA GLU A 168 -10.26 -12.90 12.29
C GLU A 168 -9.30 -12.87 13.50
N THR A 169 -7.98 -12.88 13.24
CA THR A 169 -6.98 -12.95 14.30
C THR A 169 -6.79 -11.63 15.04
N LEU A 170 -6.83 -10.49 14.34
CA LEU A 170 -6.67 -9.18 14.96
C LEU A 170 -7.95 -8.67 15.63
N ASP A 171 -9.10 -9.19 15.21
CA ASP A 171 -10.44 -8.75 15.67
C ASP A 171 -10.61 -7.22 15.62
N ARG A 172 -10.23 -6.66 14.45
CA ARG A 172 -10.25 -5.21 14.20
C ARG A 172 -11.14 -4.88 13.01
N PRO A 173 -11.74 -3.68 12.98
CA PRO A 173 -12.45 -3.22 11.79
C PRO A 173 -11.49 -3.14 10.61
N VAL A 174 -12.02 -3.46 9.41
CA VAL A 174 -11.31 -3.34 8.15
C VAL A 174 -11.82 -2.14 7.39
N ILE A 175 -10.92 -1.23 7.03
CA ILE A 175 -11.21 -0.10 6.15
C ILE A 175 -10.82 -0.50 4.73
N PRO A 176 -11.80 -0.73 3.83
CA PRO A 176 -11.50 -0.95 2.43
C PRO A 176 -10.93 0.34 1.81
N ALA A 177 -9.94 0.22 0.92
CA ALA A 177 -9.40 1.38 0.23
C ALA A 177 -9.32 1.13 -1.28
N ALA A 178 -9.95 2.03 -2.03
CA ALA A 178 -9.99 2.02 -3.47
C ALA A 178 -8.98 3.01 -4.06
N THR A 179 -8.48 2.74 -5.26
CA THR A 179 -7.57 3.65 -5.96
C THR A 179 -7.73 3.55 -7.47
N ASN A 180 -7.38 4.64 -8.17
CA ASN A 180 -7.15 4.66 -9.61
C ASN A 180 -5.71 5.06 -9.96
N MET A 181 -4.77 4.85 -9.04
CA MET A 181 -3.35 5.20 -9.20
C MET A 181 -2.74 4.56 -10.44
N GLY A 182 -3.17 3.35 -10.80
CA GLY A 182 -2.73 2.64 -11.99
C GLY A 182 -2.98 3.41 -13.31
N LEU A 183 -4.00 4.28 -13.38
CA LEU A 183 -4.22 5.16 -14.55
C LEU A 183 -3.07 6.16 -14.76
N ARG A 184 -2.33 6.48 -13.72
CA ARG A 184 -1.27 7.50 -13.73
C ARG A 184 0.12 6.90 -13.74
N TRP A 185 0.30 5.79 -13.01
CA TRP A 185 1.56 5.06 -12.94
C TRP A 185 1.29 3.55 -12.89
N GLN A 186 1.15 2.94 -14.06
CA GLN A 186 1.01 1.49 -14.20
C GLN A 186 2.29 0.77 -13.77
N GLN A 187 2.14 -0.51 -13.38
CA GLN A 187 3.24 -1.41 -13.17
C GLN A 187 4.14 -1.44 -14.42
N GLU A 188 5.47 -1.42 -14.19
CA GLU A 188 6.50 -1.48 -15.24
C GLU A 188 6.44 -0.36 -16.31
N ALA A 189 5.43 0.54 -16.26
CA ALA A 189 5.36 1.61 -17.22
C ALA A 189 6.46 2.65 -16.99
N TRP A 190 7.29 2.85 -18.01
CA TRP A 190 8.24 3.95 -18.05
C TRP A 190 7.53 5.31 -18.05
N HIS A 191 6.42 5.37 -18.78
CA HIS A 191 5.62 6.58 -18.94
C HIS A 191 4.71 6.82 -17.73
N LYS A 192 4.64 8.09 -17.29
CA LYS A 192 3.72 8.56 -16.23
C LYS A 192 2.70 9.48 -16.88
N SER A 193 1.41 9.20 -16.64
CA SER A 193 0.31 9.98 -17.20
C SER A 193 -0.11 11.10 -16.24
N PRO A 194 0.05 12.37 -16.59
CA PRO A 194 -0.40 13.49 -15.76
C PRO A 194 -1.89 13.41 -15.41
N GLY A 195 -2.28 14.01 -14.30
CA GLY A 195 -3.67 14.10 -13.86
C GLY A 195 -3.85 13.81 -12.38
N VAL A 196 -5.10 13.58 -11.98
CA VAL A 196 -5.45 13.26 -10.60
C VAL A 196 -5.46 11.75 -10.39
N ALA A 197 -4.76 11.30 -9.37
CA ALA A 197 -4.87 9.95 -8.82
C ALA A 197 -5.58 10.04 -7.47
N VAL A 198 -6.52 9.15 -7.23
CA VAL A 198 -7.32 9.14 -5.99
C VAL A 198 -7.02 7.88 -5.19
N ILE A 199 -6.87 8.04 -3.89
CA ILE A 199 -6.92 6.96 -2.90
C ILE A 199 -8.08 7.29 -1.97
N GLU A 200 -9.06 6.39 -1.88
CA GLU A 200 -10.28 6.62 -1.10
C GLU A 200 -10.44 5.54 -0.04
N PHE A 201 -10.55 5.99 1.21
CA PHE A 201 -10.86 5.16 2.37
C PHE A 201 -12.38 5.07 2.50
N LEU A 202 -12.91 3.85 2.51
CA LEU A 202 -14.35 3.58 2.54
C LEU A 202 -14.82 3.29 3.95
N ASP A 203 -16.14 3.12 4.11
CA ASP A 203 -16.74 2.80 5.40
C ASP A 203 -16.17 1.50 5.99
N PRO A 204 -15.87 1.48 7.29
CA PRO A 204 -15.29 0.34 7.94
C PRO A 204 -16.21 -0.88 7.95
N ILE A 205 -15.68 -2.05 7.65
CA ILE A 205 -16.34 -3.34 7.87
C ILE A 205 -16.08 -3.76 9.33
N PRO A 206 -17.13 -3.95 10.15
CA PRO A 206 -16.97 -4.30 11.57
C PRO A 206 -16.35 -5.70 11.74
N PRO A 207 -15.70 -5.99 12.89
CA PRO A 207 -15.23 -7.35 13.20
C PRO A 207 -16.38 -8.34 13.38
N GLY A 208 -16.08 -9.65 13.33
CA GLY A 208 -17.02 -10.73 13.64
C GLY A 208 -17.86 -11.25 12.49
N LEU A 209 -17.68 -10.77 11.25
CA LEU A 209 -18.42 -11.33 10.10
C LEU A 209 -17.94 -12.74 9.73
N PRO A 210 -18.85 -13.64 9.33
CA PRO A 210 -18.49 -14.90 8.69
C PRO A 210 -17.63 -14.66 7.45
N ARG A 211 -16.75 -15.61 7.17
CA ARG A 211 -15.74 -15.46 6.10
C ARG A 211 -16.33 -15.10 4.74
N GLU A 212 -17.39 -15.75 4.34
CA GLU A 212 -18.00 -15.51 3.03
C GLU A 212 -18.55 -14.09 2.94
N ASN A 213 -19.27 -13.66 3.97
CA ASN A 213 -19.85 -12.31 4.04
C ASN A 213 -18.75 -11.23 4.07
N PHE A 214 -17.70 -11.44 4.87
CA PHE A 214 -16.56 -10.53 4.92
C PHE A 214 -15.87 -10.39 3.56
N MET A 215 -15.52 -11.52 2.93
CA MET A 215 -14.80 -11.51 1.65
C MET A 215 -15.64 -10.87 0.54
N GLN A 216 -16.93 -11.16 0.49
CA GLN A 216 -17.86 -10.57 -0.48
C GLN A 216 -18.01 -9.07 -0.26
N SER A 217 -18.22 -8.62 0.98
CA SER A 217 -18.36 -7.22 1.33
C SER A 217 -17.11 -6.42 0.99
N LEU A 218 -15.93 -6.97 1.33
CA LEU A 218 -14.65 -6.34 1.06
C LEU A 218 -14.38 -6.18 -0.44
N GLU A 219 -14.54 -7.27 -1.20
CA GLU A 219 -14.32 -7.27 -2.65
C GLU A 219 -15.31 -6.35 -3.36
N THR A 220 -16.59 -6.42 -3.01
CA THR A 220 -17.62 -5.54 -3.59
C THR A 220 -17.32 -4.08 -3.33
N ALA A 221 -16.99 -3.71 -2.09
CA ALA A 221 -16.70 -2.33 -1.72
C ALA A 221 -15.51 -1.77 -2.52
N ILE A 222 -14.39 -2.50 -2.54
CA ILE A 222 -13.17 -2.03 -3.22
C ILE A 222 -13.37 -1.99 -4.73
N GLU A 223 -13.85 -3.08 -5.35
CA GLU A 223 -13.90 -3.19 -6.81
C GLU A 223 -14.95 -2.24 -7.42
N THR A 224 -16.11 -2.09 -6.77
CA THR A 224 -17.12 -1.13 -7.22
C THR A 224 -16.58 0.29 -7.19
N ARG A 225 -15.90 0.67 -6.10
CA ARG A 225 -15.38 2.03 -5.99
C ARG A 225 -14.16 2.26 -6.91
N CYS A 226 -13.30 1.27 -7.10
CA CYS A 226 -12.20 1.36 -8.06
C CYS A 226 -12.69 1.63 -9.48
N ARG A 227 -13.71 0.90 -9.96
CA ARG A 227 -14.32 1.13 -11.28
C ARG A 227 -14.89 2.55 -11.41
N ALA A 228 -15.55 3.05 -10.37
CA ALA A 228 -16.04 4.42 -10.35
C ALA A 228 -14.90 5.44 -10.46
N LEU A 229 -13.84 5.28 -9.65
CA LEU A 229 -12.66 6.14 -9.68
C LEU A 229 -11.90 6.07 -11.02
N GLU A 230 -11.82 4.90 -11.62
CA GLU A 230 -11.22 4.71 -12.94
C GLU A 230 -12.01 5.46 -14.02
N ASN A 231 -13.34 5.41 -13.96
CA ASN A 231 -14.20 6.16 -14.88
C ASN A 231 -14.07 7.69 -14.65
N GLU A 232 -14.05 8.14 -13.39
CA GLU A 232 -13.79 9.55 -13.04
C GLU A 232 -12.42 10.02 -13.59
N GLY A 233 -11.42 9.16 -13.57
CA GLY A 233 -10.04 9.49 -13.93
C GLY A 233 -9.73 9.38 -15.43
N ARG A 234 -10.57 8.72 -16.22
CA ARG A 234 -10.40 8.66 -17.67
C ARG A 234 -10.78 10.01 -18.27
N PRO A 235 -10.03 10.54 -19.28
CA PRO A 235 -10.52 11.68 -20.05
C PRO A 235 -11.89 11.32 -20.62
N ALA A 236 -12.84 12.26 -20.61
CA ALA A 236 -14.06 12.09 -21.37
C ALA A 236 -13.65 11.72 -22.81
N LEU A 237 -14.06 10.54 -23.26
CA LEU A 237 -13.96 10.23 -24.69
C LEU A 237 -14.75 11.33 -25.36
N GLU A 238 -14.09 12.18 -26.14
CA GLU A 238 -14.77 13.03 -27.09
C GLU A 238 -15.68 12.08 -27.86
N THR A 239 -16.97 12.21 -27.63
CA THR A 239 -17.99 11.59 -28.48
C THR A 239 -17.82 12.25 -29.82
N ALA A 240 -17.00 11.63 -30.66
CA ALA A 240 -16.90 11.97 -32.07
C ALA A 240 -18.28 11.75 -32.64
N SER A 241 -18.98 12.86 -32.85
CA SER A 241 -20.17 12.99 -33.66
C SER A 241 -19.81 12.80 -35.12
#